data_cf44d052c52c68cf080ef6b71561f703
#
_entry.id   cf44d052c52c68cf080ef6b71561f703
#
_cell.length_a   1.000
_cell.length_b   1.000
_cell.length_c   1.000
_cell.angle_alpha   90.00
_cell.angle_beta   90.00
_cell.angle_gamma   90.00
#
_symmetry.space_group_name_H-M   'P 1'
#
loop_
_entity.id
_entity.type
_entity.pdbx_description
1 polymer ?
#
loop_
_entity_poly.entity_id
_entity_poly.type
_entity_poly.pdbx_seq_one_letter_code
_entity_poly.pdbx_strand_id
1 'polypeptide(L)'
;RQRQMCIRDSFNTGFISRAPIFDNTFINSQSSHERNPDAKNEKVYSFELGYGYRSQYFSANVNAYYTMWKDKALYDTGSYEDVNGASQRWTMNMTGAQANHMGIELDFIAKPFRWMEVNGMFSWGDWRWNGTAKGFMMNTEGQIMANSRGEVVTDMSNVDQYKYTIEMDNVQVGGSAQTTAALGVTFRPMKGLRLNADWNFFARNYADYDIDASQATQKEAYVVEKPWEIPSWSTFDVSAGYTFDFGKIRATLSGNVNNLFNQEYIADARDGSNHDWETATRVIYGWGRTYTVRLKLNF
;
A
#
# COMPACT_ATOMS: atom_id res chain seq x y z
N ARG A 1 46.47 9.17 0.70
CA ARG A 1 45.25 8.45 0.25
C ARG A 1 44.19 9.50 -0.08
N GLN A 2 43.89 9.68 -1.36
CA GLN A 2 42.74 10.50 -1.81
C GLN A 2 41.45 9.92 -1.19
N ARG A 3 40.76 10.75 -0.40
CA ARG A 3 39.41 10.41 0.12
C ARG A 3 38.45 10.55 -1.06
N GLN A 4 38.05 9.45 -1.63
CA GLN A 4 37.09 9.47 -2.71
C GLN A 4 35.71 9.82 -2.12
N MET A 5 35.27 11.03 -2.40
CA MET A 5 33.88 11.47 -2.24
C MET A 5 33.17 11.21 -3.55
N CYS A 6 32.08 10.44 -3.51
CA CYS A 6 31.30 10.16 -4.69
C CYS A 6 29.93 10.83 -4.56
N ILE A 7 29.57 11.60 -5.56
CA ILE A 7 28.21 12.08 -5.80
C ILE A 7 27.66 11.24 -6.94
N ARG A 8 26.43 10.84 -6.81
CA ARG A 8 25.68 10.14 -7.86
C ARG A 8 24.29 10.74 -7.94
N ASP A 9 23.98 11.29 -9.08
CA ASP A 9 22.65 11.71 -9.47
C ASP A 9 22.03 10.69 -10.45
N SER A 10 20.75 10.57 -10.43
CA SER A 10 20.00 9.69 -11.34
C SER A 10 18.65 10.32 -11.67
N PHE A 11 18.25 10.12 -12.92
CA PHE A 11 16.91 10.41 -13.39
C PHE A 11 16.38 9.18 -14.10
N ASN A 12 15.22 8.69 -13.65
CA ASN A 12 14.53 7.57 -14.26
C ASN A 12 13.15 8.03 -14.73
N THR A 13 12.73 7.50 -15.85
CA THR A 13 11.36 7.64 -16.33
C THR A 13 10.88 6.33 -16.90
N GLY A 14 9.63 6.02 -16.70
CA GLY A 14 9.03 4.78 -17.15
C GLY A 14 7.63 4.99 -17.70
N PHE A 15 7.31 4.22 -18.74
CA PHE A 15 5.96 4.06 -19.24
C PHE A 15 5.64 2.58 -19.31
N ILE A 16 4.54 2.19 -18.67
CA ILE A 16 4.03 0.83 -18.68
C ILE A 16 2.59 0.88 -19.19
N SER A 17 2.27 0.02 -20.18
CA SER A 17 0.90 -0.25 -20.58
C SER A 17 0.58 -1.69 -20.26
N ARG A 18 -0.43 -1.92 -19.42
CA ARG A 18 -0.85 -3.25 -18.96
C ARG A 18 -2.26 -3.52 -19.44
N ALA A 19 -2.48 -4.68 -20.02
CA ALA A 19 -3.83 -5.14 -20.32
C ALA A 19 -4.66 -5.22 -19.02
N PRO A 20 -5.97 -4.95 -19.08
CA PRO A 20 -6.84 -5.13 -17.93
C PRO A 20 -6.78 -6.59 -17.45
N ILE A 21 -7.07 -6.82 -16.18
CA ILE A 21 -7.19 -8.18 -15.65
C ILE A 21 -8.32 -8.92 -16.38
N PHE A 22 -8.28 -10.24 -16.33
CA PHE A 22 -9.21 -11.09 -17.09
C PHE A 22 -10.67 -10.72 -16.83
N ASP A 23 -11.04 -10.48 -15.57
CA ASP A 23 -12.41 -10.14 -15.17
C ASP A 23 -12.91 -8.81 -15.76
N ASN A 24 -12.01 -7.86 -16.05
CA ASN A 24 -12.36 -6.60 -16.70
C ASN A 24 -12.30 -6.66 -18.24
N THR A 25 -11.70 -7.70 -18.80
CA THR A 25 -11.55 -7.87 -20.26
C THR A 25 -12.87 -8.29 -20.90
N PHE A 26 -13.69 -9.01 -20.16
CA PHE A 26 -15.00 -9.51 -20.63
C PHE A 26 -16.13 -8.78 -19.91
N ILE A 27 -17.29 -8.72 -20.55
CA ILE A 27 -18.50 -8.17 -19.94
C ILE A 27 -18.81 -8.90 -18.64
N ASN A 28 -18.79 -10.24 -18.69
CA ASN A 28 -18.86 -11.10 -17.52
C ASN A 28 -17.92 -12.29 -17.74
N SER A 29 -16.85 -12.38 -16.96
CA SER A 29 -15.82 -13.43 -17.12
C SER A 29 -16.30 -14.84 -16.84
N GLN A 30 -17.44 -15.00 -16.16
CA GLN A 30 -17.98 -16.31 -15.78
C GLN A 30 -19.03 -16.85 -16.76
N SER A 31 -19.72 -16.02 -17.49
CA SER A 31 -20.87 -16.42 -18.31
C SER A 31 -20.88 -15.90 -19.73
N SER A 32 -20.05 -14.91 -20.07
CA SER A 32 -20.00 -14.30 -21.39
C SER A 32 -18.60 -14.36 -21.99
N HIS A 33 -18.52 -14.70 -23.27
CA HIS A 33 -17.29 -14.60 -24.04
C HIS A 33 -17.17 -13.24 -24.77
N GLU A 34 -18.12 -12.34 -24.55
CA GLU A 34 -18.12 -11.03 -25.15
C GLU A 34 -17.10 -10.13 -24.49
N ARG A 35 -16.32 -9.46 -25.32
CA ARG A 35 -15.31 -8.50 -24.85
C ARG A 35 -16.01 -7.25 -24.31
N ASN A 36 -15.56 -6.76 -23.15
CA ASN A 36 -15.98 -5.47 -22.63
C ASN A 36 -15.49 -4.34 -23.58
N PRO A 37 -16.40 -3.61 -24.25
CA PRO A 37 -16.01 -2.55 -25.20
C PRO A 37 -15.32 -1.38 -24.51
N ASP A 38 -15.58 -1.16 -23.21
CA ASP A 38 -14.97 -0.10 -22.40
C ASP A 38 -13.62 -0.52 -21.78
N ALA A 39 -13.20 -1.77 -21.97
CA ALA A 39 -11.93 -2.25 -21.44
C ALA A 39 -10.75 -1.52 -22.09
N LYS A 40 -9.94 -0.88 -21.25
CA LYS A 40 -8.74 -0.14 -21.66
C LYS A 40 -7.52 -0.69 -20.97
N ASN A 41 -6.37 -0.60 -21.66
CA ASN A 41 -5.10 -0.85 -21.01
C ASN A 41 -4.86 0.20 -19.92
N GLU A 42 -4.51 -0.26 -18.74
CA GLU A 42 -3.98 0.62 -17.70
C GLU A 42 -2.64 1.21 -18.18
N LYS A 43 -2.40 2.47 -17.86
CA LYS A 43 -1.16 3.17 -18.19
C LYS A 43 -0.53 3.72 -16.94
N VAL A 44 0.75 3.48 -16.79
CA VAL A 44 1.54 3.98 -15.67
C VAL A 44 2.66 4.85 -16.24
N TYR A 45 2.75 6.06 -15.76
CA TYR A 45 3.84 6.99 -16.03
C TYR A 45 4.60 7.23 -14.73
N SER A 46 5.91 7.01 -14.75
CA SER A 46 6.75 7.19 -13.57
C SER A 46 7.92 8.11 -13.87
N PHE A 47 8.23 8.98 -12.93
CA PHE A 47 9.37 9.89 -12.94
C PHE A 47 10.05 9.82 -11.58
N GLU A 48 11.38 9.64 -11.58
CA GLU A 48 12.17 9.57 -10.36
C GLU A 48 13.45 10.41 -10.52
N LEU A 49 13.78 11.15 -9.47
CA LEU A 49 15.00 11.94 -9.36
C LEU A 49 15.72 11.52 -8.08
N GLY A 50 16.91 10.95 -8.24
CA GLY A 50 17.73 10.48 -7.13
C GLY A 50 19.04 11.27 -7.00
N TYR A 51 19.45 11.51 -5.76
CA TYR A 51 20.74 12.09 -5.43
C TYR A 51 21.39 11.27 -4.32
N GLY A 52 22.60 10.78 -4.59
CA GLY A 52 23.39 9.98 -3.67
C GLY A 52 24.71 10.67 -3.31
N TYR A 53 25.02 10.70 -2.03
CA TYR A 53 26.29 11.16 -1.51
C TYR A 53 26.98 10.05 -0.74
N ARG A 54 28.26 9.82 -0.98
CA ARG A 54 29.05 8.84 -0.25
C ARG A 54 30.41 9.38 0.13
N SER A 55 30.75 9.25 1.40
CA SER A 55 32.07 9.50 1.94
C SER A 55 32.53 8.36 2.86
N GLN A 56 33.69 8.51 3.48
CA GLN A 56 34.23 7.50 4.40
C GLN A 56 33.35 7.29 5.65
N TYR A 57 32.69 8.33 6.13
CA TYR A 57 31.94 8.32 7.38
C TYR A 57 30.44 8.54 7.23
N PHE A 58 30.00 8.93 6.06
CA PHE A 58 28.61 9.25 5.79
C PHE A 58 28.21 8.86 4.37
N SER A 59 27.08 8.23 4.23
CA SER A 59 26.39 8.05 2.95
C SER A 59 24.92 8.39 3.12
N ALA A 60 24.32 9.04 2.13
CA ALA A 60 22.92 9.33 2.09
C ALA A 60 22.40 9.24 0.65
N ASN A 61 21.16 8.84 0.48
CA ASN A 61 20.43 8.91 -0.76
C ASN A 61 19.11 9.65 -0.50
N VAL A 62 18.76 10.52 -1.42
CA VAL A 62 17.44 11.18 -1.48
C VAL A 62 16.83 10.81 -2.81
N ASN A 63 15.61 10.37 -2.81
CA ASN A 63 14.84 10.06 -4.00
C ASN A 63 13.50 10.79 -3.95
N ALA A 64 13.13 11.46 -5.04
CA ALA A 64 11.81 12.04 -5.24
C ALA A 64 11.14 11.31 -6.40
N TYR A 65 9.88 10.95 -6.24
CA TYR A 65 9.14 10.22 -7.27
C TYR A 65 7.76 10.83 -7.50
N TYR A 66 7.28 10.64 -8.74
CA TYR A 66 5.90 10.91 -9.14
C TYR A 66 5.44 9.83 -10.08
N THR A 67 4.39 9.11 -9.71
CA THR A 67 3.79 8.04 -10.54
C THR A 67 2.31 8.32 -10.73
N MET A 68 1.88 8.28 -11.97
CA MET A 68 0.50 8.51 -12.38
C MET A 68 -0.06 7.24 -13.02
N TRP A 69 -1.16 6.74 -12.47
CA TRP A 69 -1.93 5.63 -13.00
C TRP A 69 -3.15 6.18 -13.72
N LYS A 70 -3.40 5.72 -14.94
CA LYS A 70 -4.55 6.09 -15.74
C LYS A 70 -5.30 4.88 -16.26
N ASP A 71 -6.59 5.05 -16.48
CA ASP A 71 -7.49 4.02 -17.01
C ASP A 71 -7.47 2.73 -16.16
N LYS A 72 -7.29 2.86 -14.83
CA LYS A 72 -7.31 1.71 -13.92
C LYS A 72 -8.72 1.14 -13.89
N ALA A 73 -8.80 -0.18 -14.06
CA ALA A 73 -10.05 -0.89 -13.97
C ALA A 73 -10.40 -1.21 -12.51
N LEU A 74 -11.68 -1.08 -12.17
CA LEU A 74 -12.28 -1.50 -10.91
C LEU A 74 -13.26 -2.63 -11.20
N TYR A 75 -13.30 -3.62 -10.31
CA TYR A 75 -14.20 -4.74 -10.39
C TYR A 75 -14.91 -4.90 -9.05
N ASP A 76 -16.22 -5.02 -9.09
CA ASP A 76 -17.05 -5.23 -7.92
C ASP A 76 -18.13 -6.29 -8.19
N THR A 77 -18.59 -6.95 -7.14
CA THR A 77 -19.64 -7.98 -7.20
C THR A 77 -20.54 -7.90 -5.98
N GLY A 78 -21.79 -8.20 -6.18
CA GLY A 78 -22.74 -8.31 -5.08
C GLY A 78 -23.88 -9.27 -5.41
N SER A 79 -24.93 -9.21 -4.62
CA SER A 79 -26.12 -10.02 -4.81
C SER A 79 -27.39 -9.16 -4.79
N TYR A 80 -28.42 -9.64 -5.44
CA TYR A 80 -29.76 -9.07 -5.43
C TYR A 80 -30.79 -10.20 -5.35
N GLU A 81 -32.01 -9.90 -4.93
CA GLU A 81 -33.13 -10.82 -5.01
C GLU A 81 -33.88 -10.58 -6.30
N ASP A 82 -34.05 -11.63 -7.09
CA ASP A 82 -34.87 -11.59 -8.31
C ASP A 82 -36.38 -11.54 -7.98
N VAL A 83 -37.20 -11.42 -9.01
CA VAL A 83 -38.67 -11.34 -8.89
C VAL A 83 -39.30 -12.55 -8.21
N ASN A 84 -38.59 -13.65 -8.10
CA ASN A 84 -39.03 -14.89 -7.45
C ASN A 84 -38.48 -15.01 -6.01
N GLY A 85 -37.71 -14.02 -5.52
CA GLY A 85 -37.04 -14.03 -4.23
C GLY A 85 -35.79 -14.92 -4.18
N ALA A 86 -35.26 -15.33 -5.34
CA ALA A 86 -34.00 -16.07 -5.39
C ALA A 86 -32.81 -15.11 -5.40
N SER A 87 -31.79 -15.43 -4.60
CA SER A 87 -30.54 -14.63 -4.57
C SER A 87 -29.75 -14.88 -5.85
N GLN A 88 -29.51 -13.80 -6.58
CA GLN A 88 -28.71 -13.75 -7.82
C GLN A 88 -27.48 -12.90 -7.61
N ARG A 89 -26.44 -13.10 -8.42
CA ARG A 89 -25.22 -12.29 -8.39
C ARG A 89 -25.22 -11.25 -9.50
N TRP A 90 -24.63 -10.10 -9.20
CA TRP A 90 -24.26 -9.11 -10.19
C TRP A 90 -22.74 -8.91 -10.20
N THR A 91 -22.24 -8.42 -11.31
CA THR A 91 -20.86 -7.98 -11.47
C THR A 91 -20.85 -6.57 -12.05
N MET A 92 -19.85 -5.78 -11.69
CA MET A 92 -19.64 -4.44 -12.23
C MET A 92 -18.20 -4.28 -12.64
N ASN A 93 -17.97 -4.04 -13.93
CA ASN A 93 -16.68 -3.70 -14.50
C ASN A 93 -16.65 -2.21 -14.82
N MET A 94 -15.79 -1.46 -14.15
CA MET A 94 -15.67 -0.03 -14.31
C MET A 94 -14.28 0.34 -14.82
N THR A 95 -14.18 1.39 -15.62
CA THR A 95 -12.94 1.92 -16.16
C THR A 95 -12.85 3.42 -15.93
N GLY A 96 -11.63 3.96 -15.91
CA GLY A 96 -11.40 5.40 -15.79
C GLY A 96 -10.87 5.87 -14.43
N ALA A 97 -10.73 4.98 -13.45
CA ALA A 97 -10.07 5.32 -12.19
C ALA A 97 -8.62 5.76 -12.45
N GLN A 98 -8.17 6.73 -11.70
CA GLN A 98 -6.80 7.26 -11.75
C GLN A 98 -6.21 7.30 -10.36
N ALA A 99 -4.89 7.20 -10.24
CA ALA A 99 -4.20 7.43 -8.99
C ALA A 99 -2.89 8.18 -9.23
N ASN A 100 -2.58 9.10 -8.33
CA ASN A 100 -1.32 9.81 -8.30
C ASN A 100 -0.57 9.43 -7.03
N HIS A 101 0.68 8.98 -7.19
CA HIS A 101 1.57 8.68 -6.09
C HIS A 101 2.80 9.56 -6.21
N MET A 102 3.03 10.43 -5.23
CA MET A 102 4.25 11.23 -5.17
C MET A 102 4.86 11.15 -3.78
N GLY A 103 6.16 11.37 -3.71
CA GLY A 103 6.83 11.36 -2.42
C GLY A 103 8.31 11.64 -2.51
N ILE A 104 8.90 11.69 -1.31
CA ILE A 104 10.33 11.86 -1.09
C ILE A 104 10.78 10.79 -0.11
N GLU A 105 11.89 10.15 -0.43
CA GLU A 105 12.54 9.15 0.40
C GLU A 105 13.96 9.58 0.70
N LEU A 106 14.37 9.40 1.93
CA LEU A 106 15.72 9.63 2.41
C LEU A 106 16.21 8.39 3.14
N ASP A 107 17.39 7.92 2.82
CA ASP A 107 18.14 6.98 3.65
C ASP A 107 19.55 7.49 3.93
N PHE A 108 20.09 7.16 5.09
CA PHE A 108 21.46 7.49 5.41
C PHE A 108 22.11 6.48 6.34
N ILE A 109 23.44 6.42 6.25
CA ILE A 109 24.32 5.72 7.18
C ILE A 109 25.44 6.65 7.58
N ALA A 110 25.61 6.85 8.89
CA ALA A 110 26.71 7.63 9.47
C ALA A 110 27.57 6.75 10.38
N LYS A 111 28.89 6.88 10.26
CA LYS A 111 29.88 6.19 11.10
C LYS A 111 30.76 7.22 11.78
N PRO A 112 30.23 8.01 12.75
CA PRO A 112 30.95 9.06 13.41
C PRO A 112 32.18 8.54 14.14
N PHE A 113 32.13 7.32 14.64
CA PHE A 113 33.20 6.62 15.31
C PHE A 113 33.36 5.19 14.84
N ARG A 114 34.48 4.54 15.06
CA ARG A 114 34.71 3.13 14.69
C ARG A 114 33.81 2.16 15.43
N TRP A 115 33.32 2.55 16.59
CA TRP A 115 32.47 1.76 17.46
C TRP A 115 30.98 2.12 17.37
N MET A 116 30.63 3.14 16.56
CA MET A 116 29.24 3.61 16.43
C MET A 116 28.86 3.75 14.96
N GLU A 117 27.67 3.26 14.64
CA GLU A 117 27.02 3.42 13.35
C GLU A 117 25.57 3.87 13.60
N VAL A 118 25.14 4.88 12.89
CA VAL A 118 23.76 5.38 12.90
C VAL A 118 23.22 5.22 11.50
N ASN A 119 22.08 4.61 11.36
CA ASN A 119 21.34 4.53 10.11
C ASN A 119 19.94 5.07 10.28
N GLY A 120 19.39 5.65 9.25
CA GLY A 120 18.03 6.15 9.29
C GLY A 120 17.40 6.16 7.91
N MET A 121 16.08 6.14 7.92
CA MET A 121 15.25 6.34 6.75
C MET A 121 14.08 7.24 7.09
N PHE A 122 13.62 7.97 6.09
CA PHE A 122 12.39 8.75 6.14
C PHE A 122 11.73 8.68 4.78
N SER A 123 10.44 8.37 4.76
CA SER A 123 9.63 8.41 3.56
C SER A 123 8.38 9.23 3.84
N TRP A 124 8.12 10.16 2.96
CA TRP A 124 6.88 10.92 2.91
C TRP A 124 6.26 10.74 1.54
N GLY A 125 5.05 10.18 1.52
CA GLY A 125 4.23 10.00 0.33
C GLY A 125 2.95 10.83 0.40
N ASP A 126 2.39 11.12 -0.76
CA ASP A 126 1.02 11.61 -0.92
C ASP A 126 0.40 10.83 -2.08
N TRP A 127 -0.42 9.84 -1.72
CA TRP A 127 -1.00 8.87 -2.64
C TRP A 127 -2.51 9.04 -2.65
N ARG A 128 -3.05 9.36 -3.82
CA ARG A 128 -4.46 9.72 -3.96
C ARG A 128 -5.09 9.09 -5.17
N TRP A 129 -6.32 8.63 -4.97
CA TRP A 129 -7.23 8.31 -6.03
C TRP A 129 -7.82 9.58 -6.62
N ASN A 130 -8.04 9.58 -7.93
CA ASN A 130 -8.63 10.67 -8.69
C ASN A 130 -9.44 10.11 -9.86
N GLY A 131 -10.20 11.01 -10.49
CA GLY A 131 -10.93 10.70 -11.70
C GLY A 131 -12.29 10.08 -11.45
N THR A 132 -12.90 9.65 -12.54
CA THR A 132 -14.26 9.10 -12.54
C THR A 132 -14.24 7.74 -13.20
N ALA A 133 -14.62 6.71 -12.45
CA ALA A 133 -14.82 5.38 -13.00
C ALA A 133 -16.29 5.22 -13.43
N LYS A 134 -16.50 4.58 -14.57
CA LYS A 134 -17.85 4.30 -15.12
C LYS A 134 -17.94 2.86 -15.59
N GLY A 135 -19.10 2.25 -15.39
CA GLY A 135 -19.36 0.88 -15.82
C GLY A 135 -20.81 0.50 -15.71
N PHE A 136 -21.13 -0.70 -16.17
CA PHE A 136 -22.46 -1.25 -16.09
C PHE A 136 -22.54 -2.34 -15.03
N MET A 137 -23.65 -2.40 -14.32
CA MET A 137 -24.02 -3.55 -13.51
C MET A 137 -24.62 -4.62 -14.43
N MET A 138 -24.16 -5.85 -14.29
CA MET A 138 -24.54 -6.97 -15.14
C MET A 138 -24.96 -8.18 -14.31
N ASN A 139 -25.95 -8.89 -14.79
CA ASN A 139 -26.37 -10.16 -14.20
C ASN A 139 -25.40 -11.30 -14.56
N THR A 140 -25.65 -12.51 -14.06
CA THR A 140 -24.83 -13.70 -14.35
C THR A 140 -24.87 -14.14 -15.81
N GLU A 141 -25.85 -13.70 -16.58
CA GLU A 141 -25.97 -13.97 -18.02
C GLU A 141 -25.22 -12.92 -18.87
N GLY A 142 -24.61 -11.90 -18.23
CA GLY A 142 -23.91 -10.83 -18.92
C GLY A 142 -24.81 -9.73 -19.49
N GLN A 143 -26.08 -9.72 -19.08
CA GLN A 143 -27.04 -8.71 -19.52
C GLN A 143 -26.93 -7.47 -18.62
N ILE A 144 -26.98 -6.29 -19.22
CA ILE A 144 -26.95 -5.01 -18.50
C ILE A 144 -28.24 -4.87 -17.69
N MET A 145 -28.09 -4.58 -16.41
CA MET A 145 -29.20 -4.37 -15.50
C MET A 145 -29.65 -2.91 -15.51
N ALA A 146 -30.96 -2.72 -15.68
CA ALA A 146 -31.57 -1.38 -15.62
C ALA A 146 -31.66 -0.85 -14.17
N ASN A 147 -31.56 -1.73 -13.18
CA ASN A 147 -31.54 -1.37 -11.74
C ASN A 147 -30.96 -2.51 -10.92
N SER A 148 -30.76 -2.26 -9.62
CA SER A 148 -30.22 -3.23 -8.66
C SER A 148 -31.17 -4.39 -8.30
N ARG A 149 -32.38 -4.46 -8.89
CA ARG A 149 -33.37 -5.52 -8.67
C ARG A 149 -33.36 -6.58 -9.76
N GLY A 150 -32.44 -6.51 -10.72
CA GLY A 150 -32.30 -7.52 -11.78
C GLY A 150 -33.10 -7.25 -13.05
N GLU A 151 -33.76 -6.11 -13.16
CA GLU A 151 -34.43 -5.75 -14.42
C GLU A 151 -33.40 -5.53 -15.52
N VAL A 152 -33.57 -6.17 -16.67
CA VAL A 152 -32.62 -6.18 -17.77
C VAL A 152 -32.94 -5.06 -18.77
N VAL A 153 -31.92 -4.39 -19.26
CA VAL A 153 -32.05 -3.40 -20.34
C VAL A 153 -32.36 -4.12 -21.64
N THR A 154 -33.51 -3.80 -22.22
CA THR A 154 -33.99 -4.39 -23.51
C THR A 154 -33.74 -3.45 -24.68
N ASP A 155 -33.72 -2.12 -24.44
CA ASP A 155 -33.44 -1.11 -25.45
C ASP A 155 -32.02 -0.54 -25.28
N MET A 156 -31.13 -0.92 -26.17
CA MET A 156 -29.72 -0.52 -26.17
C MET A 156 -29.46 0.84 -26.85
N SER A 157 -30.49 1.48 -27.39
CA SER A 157 -30.31 2.75 -28.15
C SER A 157 -29.78 3.90 -27.27
N ASN A 158 -30.04 3.84 -25.97
CA ASN A 158 -29.57 4.84 -24.99
C ASN A 158 -28.95 4.16 -23.75
N VAL A 159 -28.12 3.16 -23.98
CA VAL A 159 -27.56 2.30 -22.91
C VAL A 159 -26.71 3.10 -21.91
N ASP A 160 -26.08 4.16 -22.32
CA ASP A 160 -25.22 4.97 -21.45
C ASP A 160 -25.94 5.58 -20.24
N GLN A 161 -27.24 5.73 -20.28
CA GLN A 161 -28.06 6.18 -19.14
C GLN A 161 -28.05 5.17 -17.97
N TYR A 162 -27.69 3.92 -18.24
CA TYR A 162 -27.61 2.84 -17.22
C TYR A 162 -26.20 2.65 -16.64
N LYS A 163 -25.25 3.53 -17.00
CA LYS A 163 -23.92 3.51 -16.40
C LYS A 163 -23.96 4.02 -14.98
N TYR A 164 -23.30 3.29 -14.13
CA TYR A 164 -22.98 3.70 -12.78
C TYR A 164 -21.68 4.54 -12.81
N THR A 165 -21.63 5.55 -11.96
CA THR A 165 -20.50 6.48 -11.89
C THR A 165 -19.97 6.56 -10.49
N ILE A 166 -18.66 6.40 -10.34
CA ILE A 166 -17.93 6.59 -9.08
C ILE A 166 -16.96 7.73 -9.28
N GLU A 167 -17.04 8.74 -8.44
CA GLU A 167 -16.16 9.90 -8.45
C GLU A 167 -15.16 9.82 -7.30
N MET A 168 -13.90 9.95 -7.63
CA MET A 168 -12.79 10.00 -6.71
C MET A 168 -12.09 11.35 -6.88
N ASP A 169 -12.14 12.20 -5.87
CA ASP A 169 -11.46 13.49 -5.89
C ASP A 169 -10.52 13.61 -4.70
N ASN A 170 -9.23 13.44 -4.96
CA ASN A 170 -8.17 13.54 -3.96
C ASN A 170 -8.34 12.59 -2.76
N VAL A 171 -8.94 11.44 -2.94
CA VAL A 171 -9.16 10.45 -1.88
C VAL A 171 -7.86 9.70 -1.58
N GLN A 172 -7.47 9.59 -0.33
CA GLN A 172 -6.26 8.90 0.08
C GLN A 172 -6.32 7.41 -0.28
N VAL A 173 -5.21 6.89 -0.80
CA VAL A 173 -5.04 5.45 -0.99
C VAL A 173 -4.83 4.80 0.37
N GLY A 174 -5.64 3.78 0.68
CA GLY A 174 -5.56 3.01 1.92
C GLY A 174 -4.55 1.86 1.89
N GLY A 175 -4.45 1.15 3.02
CA GLY A 175 -3.67 -0.08 3.16
C GLY A 175 -2.17 0.11 3.32
N SER A 176 -1.67 1.36 3.42
CA SER A 176 -0.24 1.61 3.66
C SER A 176 0.03 2.99 4.25
N ALA A 177 0.95 3.07 5.20
CA ALA A 177 1.37 4.33 5.80
C ALA A 177 2.11 5.22 4.79
N GLN A 178 1.60 6.43 4.58
CA GLN A 178 2.18 7.41 3.65
C GLN A 178 3.32 8.22 4.28
N THR A 179 3.58 8.06 5.58
CA THR A 179 4.74 8.61 6.26
C THR A 179 5.37 7.53 7.13
N THR A 180 6.63 7.22 6.87
CA THR A 180 7.39 6.27 7.68
C THR A 180 8.76 6.84 8.02
N ALA A 181 9.26 6.54 9.22
CA ALA A 181 10.62 6.87 9.61
C ALA A 181 11.20 5.74 10.45
N ALA A 182 12.50 5.54 10.32
CA ALA A 182 13.25 4.64 11.19
C ALA A 182 14.63 5.23 11.51
N LEU A 183 15.08 5.00 12.73
CA LEU A 183 16.41 5.39 13.18
C LEU A 183 17.02 4.23 13.98
N GLY A 184 18.15 3.74 13.49
CA GLY A 184 18.89 2.65 14.11
C GLY A 184 20.26 3.13 14.61
N VAL A 185 20.66 2.68 15.79
CA VAL A 185 22.01 2.90 16.34
C VAL A 185 22.64 1.56 16.67
N THR A 186 23.78 1.31 16.07
CA THR A 186 24.65 0.17 16.41
C THR A 186 25.85 0.65 17.18
N PHE A 187 26.08 0.05 18.34
CA PHE A 187 27.18 0.37 19.24
C PHE A 187 28.06 -0.87 19.46
N ARG A 188 29.38 -0.73 19.25
CA ARG A 188 30.38 -1.80 19.42
C ARG A 188 31.46 -1.35 20.40
N PRO A 189 31.16 -1.32 21.73
CA PRO A 189 32.06 -0.72 22.72
C PRO A 189 33.34 -1.53 22.93
N MET A 190 33.30 -2.83 22.67
CA MET A 190 34.44 -3.73 22.81
C MET A 190 34.37 -4.87 21.79
N LYS A 191 35.49 -5.59 21.63
CA LYS A 191 35.57 -6.74 20.72
C LYS A 191 34.51 -7.80 21.13
N GLY A 192 33.73 -8.22 20.13
CA GLY A 192 32.70 -9.25 20.30
C GLY A 192 31.33 -8.72 20.77
N LEU A 193 31.24 -7.55 21.41
CA LEU A 193 29.97 -6.99 21.86
C LEU A 193 29.37 -6.04 20.81
N ARG A 194 28.10 -6.29 20.50
CA ARG A 194 27.28 -5.44 19.64
C ARG A 194 25.94 -5.17 20.34
N LEU A 195 25.59 -3.90 20.42
CA LEU A 195 24.31 -3.43 20.91
C LEU A 195 23.61 -2.67 19.80
N ASN A 196 22.29 -2.86 19.64
CA ASN A 196 21.49 -2.08 18.71
C ASN A 196 20.25 -1.56 19.41
N ALA A 197 19.84 -0.36 18.99
CA ALA A 197 18.55 0.22 19.32
C ALA A 197 17.95 0.77 18.03
N ASP A 198 16.70 0.43 17.76
CA ASP A 198 15.97 0.81 16.56
C ASP A 198 14.65 1.46 16.95
N TRP A 199 14.36 2.61 16.39
CA TRP A 199 13.09 3.31 16.50
C TRP A 199 12.40 3.29 15.13
N ASN A 200 11.10 2.96 15.13
CA ASN A 200 10.24 2.94 13.95
C ASN A 200 9.03 3.83 14.20
N PHE A 201 8.61 4.58 13.18
CA PHE A 201 7.47 5.49 13.23
C PHE A 201 6.63 5.35 11.97
N PHE A 202 5.31 5.35 12.15
CA PHE A 202 4.32 5.27 11.08
C PHE A 202 3.20 6.28 11.33
N ALA A 203 2.84 7.01 10.28
CA ALA A 203 1.76 7.99 10.32
C ALA A 203 1.10 8.12 8.95
N ARG A 204 -0.05 8.76 8.92
CA ARG A 204 -0.86 8.90 7.71
C ARG A 204 -1.11 7.54 7.06
N ASN A 205 -1.42 6.55 7.89
CA ASN A 205 -1.88 5.25 7.46
C ASN A 205 -3.41 5.32 7.37
N TYR A 206 -3.95 5.07 6.19
CA TYR A 206 -5.37 5.07 5.95
C TYR A 206 -5.86 3.64 5.86
N ALA A 207 -7.02 3.36 6.45
CA ALA A 207 -7.65 2.07 6.39
C ALA A 207 -7.87 1.66 4.93
N ASP A 208 -7.67 0.37 4.64
CA ASP A 208 -8.01 -0.17 3.32
C ASP A 208 -9.53 -0.15 3.13
N TYR A 209 -9.97 0.15 1.93
CA TYR A 209 -11.39 0.23 1.62
C TYR A 209 -11.67 -0.32 0.22
N ASP A 210 -12.83 -0.91 0.08
CA ASP A 210 -13.36 -1.23 -1.23
C ASP A 210 -14.11 -0.02 -1.77
N ILE A 211 -13.94 0.24 -3.04
CA ILE A 211 -14.79 1.18 -3.74
C ILE A 211 -16.09 0.43 -4.05
N ASP A 212 -17.05 0.57 -3.13
CA ASP A 212 -18.34 -0.13 -3.20
C ASP A 212 -19.21 0.48 -4.31
N ALA A 213 -19.16 -0.14 -5.47
CA ALA A 213 -19.96 0.27 -6.61
C ALA A 213 -21.48 0.16 -6.38
N SER A 214 -21.91 -0.62 -5.38
CA SER A 214 -23.33 -0.75 -5.02
C SER A 214 -23.93 0.55 -4.45
N GLN A 215 -23.08 1.45 -3.92
CA GLN A 215 -23.48 2.77 -3.43
C GLN A 215 -23.81 3.73 -4.58
N ALA A 216 -23.26 3.50 -5.78
CA ALA A 216 -23.60 4.29 -6.95
C ALA A 216 -25.03 4.03 -7.39
N THR A 217 -25.67 5.04 -7.96
CA THR A 217 -26.92 4.91 -8.71
C THR A 217 -26.70 5.36 -10.14
N GLN A 218 -27.61 5.00 -11.04
CA GLN A 218 -27.56 5.45 -12.42
C GLN A 218 -27.82 6.97 -12.58
N LYS A 219 -28.44 7.58 -11.56
CA LYS A 219 -28.81 9.01 -11.56
C LYS A 219 -27.79 9.88 -10.84
N GLU A 220 -27.15 9.34 -9.82
CA GLU A 220 -26.23 10.08 -8.97
C GLU A 220 -24.91 9.32 -8.88
N ALA A 221 -23.81 10.03 -9.07
CA ALA A 221 -22.49 9.51 -8.85
C ALA A 221 -22.27 9.19 -7.36
N TYR A 222 -21.66 8.05 -7.08
CA TYR A 222 -21.13 7.81 -5.75
C TYR A 222 -19.79 8.53 -5.61
N VAL A 223 -19.71 9.44 -4.64
CA VAL A 223 -18.49 10.16 -4.32
C VAL A 223 -17.78 9.40 -3.20
N VAL A 224 -16.57 8.92 -3.48
CA VAL A 224 -15.76 8.19 -2.50
C VAL A 224 -15.26 9.17 -1.44
N GLU A 225 -15.55 8.89 -0.19
CA GLU A 225 -15.12 9.70 0.95
C GLU A 225 -13.70 9.35 1.42
N LYS A 226 -13.12 10.22 2.24
CA LYS A 226 -11.79 9.98 2.82
C LYS A 226 -11.87 8.80 3.80
N PRO A 227 -11.03 7.74 3.62
CA PRO A 227 -11.02 6.62 4.54
C PRO A 227 -10.49 7.00 5.92
N TRP A 228 -10.82 6.19 6.93
CA TRP A 228 -10.33 6.38 8.28
C TRP A 228 -8.81 6.45 8.34
N GLU A 229 -8.31 7.51 8.97
CA GLU A 229 -6.87 7.65 9.23
C GLU A 229 -6.53 6.95 10.54
N ILE A 230 -5.81 5.85 10.45
CA ILE A 230 -5.35 5.06 11.59
C ILE A 230 -4.39 5.91 12.45
N PRO A 231 -4.53 5.92 13.78
CA PRO A 231 -3.64 6.67 14.66
C PRO A 231 -2.17 6.35 14.41
N SER A 232 -1.33 7.37 14.39
CA SER A 232 0.11 7.22 14.24
C SER A 232 0.71 6.47 15.43
N TRP A 233 1.76 5.71 15.20
CA TRP A 233 2.41 4.92 16.23
C TRP A 233 3.92 4.81 16.02
N SER A 234 4.62 4.43 17.08
CA SER A 234 6.05 4.14 17.03
C SER A 234 6.42 2.97 17.93
N THR A 235 7.46 2.24 17.55
CA THR A 235 8.05 1.17 18.37
C THR A 235 9.54 1.39 18.58
N PHE A 236 10.04 0.83 19.67
CA PHE A 236 11.46 0.76 19.97
C PHE A 236 11.85 -0.70 20.14
N ASP A 237 12.90 -1.10 19.43
CA ASP A 237 13.46 -2.43 19.46
C ASP A 237 14.90 -2.34 19.95
N VAL A 238 15.33 -3.30 20.77
CA VAL A 238 16.70 -3.37 21.25
C VAL A 238 17.26 -4.76 21.08
N SER A 239 18.54 -4.86 20.76
CA SER A 239 19.22 -6.14 20.69
C SER A 239 20.65 -6.05 21.18
N ALA A 240 21.12 -7.15 21.74
CA ALA A 240 22.49 -7.33 22.16
C ALA A 240 23.06 -8.66 21.67
N GLY A 241 24.30 -8.67 21.26
CA GLY A 241 25.00 -9.89 20.84
C GLY A 241 26.43 -9.86 21.31
N TYR A 242 26.89 -11.00 21.87
CA TYR A 242 28.27 -11.17 22.27
C TYR A 242 28.88 -12.41 21.63
N THR A 243 29.98 -12.20 20.92
CA THR A 243 30.75 -13.26 20.25
C THR A 243 32.06 -13.49 21.01
N PHE A 244 32.31 -14.72 21.38
CA PHE A 244 33.52 -15.14 22.09
C PHE A 244 34.03 -16.46 21.56
N ASP A 245 35.33 -16.70 21.72
CA ASP A 245 35.96 -17.94 21.31
C ASP A 245 36.15 -18.82 22.55
N PHE A 246 35.73 -20.07 22.45
CA PHE A 246 35.90 -21.11 23.49
C PHE A 246 36.66 -22.30 22.89
N GLY A 247 37.94 -22.32 23.05
CA GLY A 247 38.80 -23.29 22.38
C GLY A 247 38.75 -23.16 20.85
N LYS A 248 38.29 -24.21 20.16
CA LYS A 248 38.10 -24.21 18.69
C LYS A 248 36.71 -23.73 18.30
N ILE A 249 35.84 -23.51 19.24
CA ILE A 249 34.45 -23.13 18.99
C ILE A 249 34.32 -21.61 19.09
N ARG A 250 33.72 -20.99 18.07
CA ARG A 250 33.30 -19.60 18.14
C ARG A 250 31.80 -19.56 18.48
N ALA A 251 31.47 -19.05 19.64
CA ALA A 251 30.11 -18.90 20.12
C ALA A 251 29.61 -17.48 19.99
N THR A 252 28.35 -17.30 19.60
CA THR A 252 27.65 -16.01 19.63
C THR A 252 26.34 -16.21 20.39
N LEU A 253 26.20 -15.51 21.52
CA LEU A 253 24.94 -15.39 22.24
C LEU A 253 24.31 -14.05 21.86
N SER A 254 23.05 -14.07 21.44
CA SER A 254 22.31 -12.86 21.12
C SER A 254 20.89 -12.91 21.65
N GLY A 255 20.36 -11.72 21.99
CA GLY A 255 18.98 -11.53 22.40
C GLY A 255 18.42 -10.27 21.78
N ASN A 256 17.13 -10.25 21.51
CA ASN A 256 16.41 -9.07 21.13
C ASN A 256 15.08 -8.96 21.86
N VAL A 257 14.65 -7.72 22.03
CA VAL A 257 13.33 -7.33 22.52
C VAL A 257 12.74 -6.40 21.49
N ASN A 258 11.65 -6.82 20.86
CA ASN A 258 10.89 -5.99 19.96
C ASN A 258 9.75 -5.33 20.74
N ASN A 259 9.41 -4.10 20.33
CA ASN A 259 8.41 -3.26 20.99
C ASN A 259 8.70 -3.15 22.51
N LEU A 260 9.86 -2.61 22.84
CA LEU A 260 10.40 -2.54 24.21
C LEU A 260 9.42 -1.94 25.21
N PHE A 261 8.66 -0.94 24.81
CA PHE A 261 7.69 -0.25 25.68
C PHE A 261 6.30 -0.89 25.67
N ASN A 262 6.12 -2.02 24.95
CA ASN A 262 4.85 -2.69 24.80
C ASN A 262 3.72 -1.77 24.31
N GLN A 263 4.05 -0.91 23.35
CA GLN A 263 3.08 -0.01 22.73
C GLN A 263 2.00 -0.83 22.03
N GLU A 264 0.74 -0.58 22.37
CA GLU A 264 -0.40 -1.07 21.61
C GLU A 264 -0.67 -0.14 20.43
N TYR A 265 -0.85 -0.70 19.25
CA TYR A 265 -1.09 0.05 18.04
C TYR A 265 -1.89 -0.76 17.03
N ILE A 266 -2.57 -0.04 16.15
CA ILE A 266 -3.26 -0.63 15.01
C ILE A 266 -2.30 -0.62 13.83
N ALA A 267 -1.95 -1.82 13.37
CA ALA A 267 -1.03 -2.01 12.25
C ALA A 267 -1.75 -1.85 10.90
N ASP A 268 -3.01 -2.29 10.83
CA ASP A 268 -3.83 -2.28 9.62
C ASP A 268 -5.31 -2.27 10.00
N ALA A 269 -6.14 -1.73 9.12
CA ALA A 269 -7.59 -1.74 9.27
C ALA A 269 -8.29 -1.74 7.93
N ARG A 270 -9.52 -2.26 7.90
CA ARG A 270 -10.45 -2.09 6.80
C ARG A 270 -11.54 -1.13 7.22
N ASP A 271 -11.79 -0.14 6.40
CA ASP A 271 -12.70 0.96 6.64
C ASP A 271 -14.16 0.48 6.81
N GLY A 272 -14.97 1.35 7.35
CA GLY A 272 -16.39 1.11 7.58
C GLY A 272 -17.24 2.29 7.12
N SER A 273 -18.53 2.23 7.38
CA SER A 273 -19.53 3.15 6.83
C SER A 273 -19.39 4.61 7.27
N ASN A 274 -18.77 4.87 8.42
CA ASN A 274 -18.61 6.23 8.94
C ASN A 274 -17.14 6.70 8.87
N HIS A 275 -16.26 5.89 8.26
CA HIS A 275 -14.83 6.18 8.14
C HIS A 275 -14.16 6.47 9.48
N ASP A 276 -14.48 5.67 10.50
CA ASP A 276 -14.01 5.80 11.88
C ASP A 276 -13.69 4.44 12.52
N TRP A 277 -13.16 4.49 13.73
CA TRP A 277 -12.86 3.31 14.54
C TRP A 277 -14.08 2.43 14.83
N GLU A 278 -15.24 3.04 15.11
CA GLU A 278 -16.43 2.32 15.60
C GLU A 278 -17.06 1.48 14.50
N THR A 279 -16.97 1.94 13.26
CA THR A 279 -17.55 1.24 12.11
C THR A 279 -16.55 0.44 11.29
N ALA A 280 -15.25 0.53 11.60
CA ALA A 280 -14.21 -0.26 10.93
C ALA A 280 -14.57 -1.75 10.89
N THR A 281 -14.60 -2.35 9.70
CA THR A 281 -15.05 -3.73 9.50
C THR A 281 -14.00 -4.75 9.93
N ARG A 282 -12.74 -4.35 9.99
CA ARG A 282 -11.62 -5.15 10.50
C ARG A 282 -10.54 -4.24 11.06
N VAL A 283 -9.98 -4.63 12.19
CA VAL A 283 -8.83 -3.97 12.80
C VAL A 283 -7.79 -5.03 13.17
N ILE A 284 -6.56 -4.80 12.77
CA ILE A 284 -5.42 -5.68 13.05
C ILE A 284 -4.46 -4.92 13.96
N TYR A 285 -4.28 -5.42 15.17
CA TYR A 285 -3.30 -4.89 16.10
C TYR A 285 -1.89 -5.39 15.77
N GLY A 286 -0.92 -4.54 16.00
CA GLY A 286 0.47 -4.92 15.96
C GLY A 286 0.84 -5.87 17.11
N TRP A 287 1.97 -6.54 16.96
CA TRP A 287 2.49 -7.42 18.00
C TRP A 287 2.91 -6.59 19.21
N GLY A 288 2.49 -7.04 20.39
CA GLY A 288 3.02 -6.55 21.65
C GLY A 288 4.52 -6.89 21.80
N ARG A 289 5.07 -6.65 22.98
CA ARG A 289 6.49 -6.92 23.24
C ARG A 289 6.82 -8.40 23.08
N THR A 290 7.85 -8.69 22.30
CA THR A 290 8.35 -10.05 22.07
C THR A 290 9.83 -10.16 22.40
N TYR A 291 10.28 -11.38 22.75
CA TYR A 291 11.66 -11.67 23.13
C TYR A 291 12.19 -12.83 22.30
N THR A 292 13.46 -12.74 21.93
CA THR A 292 14.16 -13.85 21.28
C THR A 292 15.55 -13.99 21.87
N VAL A 293 15.98 -15.21 22.15
CA VAL A 293 17.35 -15.54 22.54
C VAL A 293 17.88 -16.59 21.58
N ARG A 294 19.11 -16.38 21.10
CA ARG A 294 19.78 -17.27 20.14
C ARG A 294 21.22 -17.57 20.59
N LEU A 295 21.59 -18.84 20.55
CA LEU A 295 22.97 -19.29 20.65
C LEU A 295 23.40 -19.88 19.31
N LYS A 296 24.48 -19.35 18.73
CA LYS A 296 25.11 -19.87 17.51
C LYS A 296 26.50 -20.38 17.85
N LEU A 297 26.77 -21.64 17.49
CA LEU A 297 28.07 -22.29 17.63
C LEU A 297 28.66 -22.57 16.24
N ASN A 298 29.92 -22.18 16.04
CA ASN A 298 30.69 -22.50 14.84
C ASN A 298 31.91 -23.31 15.27
N PHE A 299 32.06 -24.50 14.70
CA PHE A 299 33.11 -25.46 15.02
C PHE A 299 34.24 -25.39 14.00
#